data_f3234f822e740760335622f2cd5ec5f9
#
_entry.id   f3234f822e740760335622f2cd5ec5f9
#
_cell.length_a   1.000
_cell.length_b   1.000
_cell.length_c   1.000
_cell.angle_alpha   90.00
_cell.angle_beta   90.00
_cell.angle_gamma   90.00
#
_symmetry.space_group_name_H-M   'P 1'
#
loop_
_entity.id
_entity.type
_entity.pdbx_description
1 polymer ?
#
loop_
_entity_poly.entity_id
_entity_poly.type
_entity_poly.pdbx_seq_one_letter_code
_entity_poly.pdbx_strand_id
1 'polypeptide(L)'
;MKKDLDYNHLSNISNPTEERQSAAGIYIHIPFCKQACYYCDFHFSTSLKKKDELVQALGKELELRQDELKNHTIETIYFGGGTPSLLTIEELRFLIAKVYKNYQVIENPEITLEANPDDLLSVRAQSGTIFEDYKNIGINRLSIGIQSFFEDDLIAMNRAHSSLEAKECL
;
A
#
# COMPACT_ATOMS: atom_id res chain seq x y z
N MET A 1 62.05 -2.47 20.35
CA MET A 1 61.00 -3.35 20.87
C MET A 1 59.77 -3.18 19.98
N LYS A 2 59.59 -4.07 19.02
CA LYS A 2 58.36 -4.14 18.20
C LYS A 2 57.38 -5.04 18.97
N LYS A 3 56.20 -4.56 19.32
CA LYS A 3 55.12 -5.37 19.89
C LYS A 3 54.44 -6.07 18.72
N ASP A 4 54.55 -7.38 18.66
CA ASP A 4 53.78 -8.21 17.73
C ASP A 4 52.33 -8.20 18.18
N LEU A 5 51.46 -7.71 17.32
CA LEU A 5 50.00 -7.78 17.48
C LEU A 5 49.57 -9.20 17.11
N ASP A 6 49.07 -9.92 18.09
CA ASP A 6 48.53 -11.27 17.93
C ASP A 6 47.18 -11.22 17.23
N TYR A 7 47.14 -11.66 15.97
CA TYR A 7 45.92 -11.69 15.11
C TYR A 7 45.08 -12.97 15.31
N ASN A 8 45.37 -13.80 16.31
CA ASN A 8 44.71 -15.09 16.50
C ASN A 8 43.28 -15.00 17.11
N HIS A 9 42.75 -13.82 17.43
CA HIS A 9 41.39 -13.66 17.94
C HIS A 9 40.28 -13.41 16.87
N LEU A 10 40.60 -13.44 15.57
CA LEU A 10 39.63 -13.21 14.50
C LEU A 10 39.08 -14.50 13.86
N SER A 11 39.40 -15.68 14.39
CA SER A 11 38.99 -16.98 13.83
C SER A 11 37.61 -17.49 14.29
N ASN A 12 36.84 -16.72 15.06
CA ASN A 12 35.48 -17.07 15.47
C ASN A 12 34.43 -16.15 14.90
N ILE A 13 34.56 -15.74 13.62
CA ILE A 13 33.41 -15.27 12.84
C ILE A 13 32.70 -16.53 12.36
N SER A 14 31.69 -16.96 13.13
CA SER A 14 30.74 -17.98 12.72
C SER A 14 30.23 -17.64 11.31
N ASN A 15 30.39 -18.59 10.39
CA ASN A 15 29.83 -18.50 9.05
C ASN A 15 28.33 -18.15 9.13
N PRO A 16 27.88 -17.01 8.60
CA PRO A 16 26.46 -16.76 8.40
C PRO A 16 26.04 -17.42 7.09
N THR A 17 25.88 -18.73 7.07
CA THR A 17 25.18 -19.44 6.00
C THR A 17 23.71 -19.65 6.36
N GLU A 18 23.07 -18.72 7.02
CA GLU A 18 21.66 -18.46 6.83
C GLU A 18 21.59 -17.50 5.64
N GLU A 19 21.22 -18.02 4.48
CA GLU A 19 20.80 -17.17 3.35
C GLU A 19 19.72 -16.24 3.89
N ARG A 20 20.07 -14.99 4.19
CA ARG A 20 19.09 -13.96 4.51
C ARG A 20 18.22 -13.84 3.28
N GLN A 21 16.97 -14.28 3.38
CA GLN A 21 16.00 -14.02 2.34
C GLN A 21 16.01 -12.52 2.06
N SER A 22 16.13 -12.14 0.79
CA SER A 22 16.16 -10.72 0.43
C SER A 22 14.76 -10.13 0.65
N ALA A 23 14.74 -8.90 1.15
CA ALA A 23 13.50 -8.14 1.33
C ALA A 23 12.84 -7.81 -0.01
N ALA A 24 11.52 -7.92 -0.08
CA ALA A 24 10.73 -7.54 -1.23
C ALA A 24 9.46 -6.79 -0.82
N GLY A 25 8.84 -6.10 -1.78
CA GLY A 25 7.54 -5.45 -1.62
C GLY A 25 6.58 -5.86 -2.72
N ILE A 26 5.28 -5.80 -2.42
CA ILE A 26 4.22 -6.02 -3.38
C ILE A 26 3.47 -4.70 -3.60
N TYR A 27 3.47 -4.23 -4.86
CA TYR A 27 2.66 -3.09 -5.30
C TYR A 27 1.40 -3.59 -6.00
N ILE A 28 0.24 -3.16 -5.52
CA ILE A 28 -1.07 -3.51 -6.07
C ILE A 28 -1.65 -2.24 -6.73
N HIS A 29 -1.78 -2.28 -8.05
CA HIS A 29 -2.23 -1.13 -8.83
C HIS A 29 -3.75 -1.10 -8.99
N ILE A 30 -4.38 0.02 -8.55
CA ILE A 30 -5.83 0.24 -8.63
C ILE A 30 -6.10 1.42 -9.58
N PRO A 31 -6.39 1.19 -10.87
CA PRO A 31 -6.50 2.24 -11.88
C PRO A 31 -7.88 2.91 -11.91
N PHE A 32 -8.50 3.16 -10.77
CA PHE A 32 -9.80 3.82 -10.70
C PHE A 32 -9.72 5.12 -9.93
N CYS A 33 -10.46 6.15 -10.43
CA CYS A 33 -10.62 7.44 -9.77
C CYS A 33 -12.09 7.86 -9.80
N LYS A 34 -12.55 8.64 -8.82
CA LYS A 34 -13.87 9.28 -8.87
C LYS A 34 -13.94 10.36 -9.95
N GLN A 35 -12.83 11.08 -10.14
CA GLN A 35 -12.73 12.27 -10.97
C GLN A 35 -11.38 12.34 -11.67
N ALA A 36 -11.37 12.93 -12.89
CA ALA A 36 -10.16 13.15 -13.67
C ALA A 36 -9.55 14.50 -13.28
N CYS A 37 -8.47 14.49 -12.50
CA CYS A 37 -7.73 15.71 -12.17
C CYS A 37 -6.99 16.24 -13.38
N TYR A 38 -6.97 17.58 -13.62
CA TYR A 38 -6.39 18.18 -14.83
C TYR A 38 -4.87 18.06 -14.92
N TYR A 39 -4.19 17.82 -13.81
CA TYR A 39 -2.73 17.64 -13.78
C TYR A 39 -2.29 16.18 -13.93
N CYS A 40 -3.24 15.23 -13.86
CA CYS A 40 -2.93 13.79 -13.75
C CYS A 40 -2.66 13.18 -15.13
N ASP A 41 -1.46 12.64 -15.30
CA ASP A 41 -1.00 11.95 -16.52
C ASP A 41 -0.91 10.41 -16.34
N PHE A 42 -1.46 9.88 -15.25
CA PHE A 42 -1.51 8.44 -15.02
C PHE A 42 -2.64 7.79 -15.82
N HIS A 43 -2.46 6.49 -16.10
CA HIS A 43 -3.54 5.69 -16.66
C HIS A 43 -4.59 5.40 -15.58
N PHE A 44 -5.80 5.90 -15.76
CA PHE A 44 -6.93 5.65 -14.87
C PHE A 44 -8.25 5.58 -15.61
N SER A 45 -9.28 5.08 -14.93
CA SER A 45 -10.67 5.07 -15.40
C SER A 45 -11.59 5.69 -14.34
N THR A 46 -12.49 6.56 -14.76
CA THR A 46 -13.59 7.06 -13.91
C THR A 46 -14.80 6.12 -13.92
N SER A 47 -14.79 5.07 -14.74
CA SER A 47 -15.83 4.04 -14.76
C SER A 47 -15.47 2.90 -13.83
N LEU A 48 -16.27 2.69 -12.79
CA LEU A 48 -16.10 1.59 -11.82
C LEU A 48 -16.73 0.26 -12.28
N LYS A 49 -17.28 0.17 -13.49
CA LYS A 49 -18.01 -1.02 -13.96
C LYS A 49 -17.20 -2.30 -13.94
N LYS A 50 -15.86 -2.20 -14.08
CA LYS A 50 -14.94 -3.35 -14.07
C LYS A 50 -14.14 -3.47 -12.79
N LYS A 51 -14.51 -2.74 -11.74
CA LYS A 51 -13.74 -2.74 -10.48
C LYS A 51 -13.70 -4.14 -9.86
N ASP A 52 -14.85 -4.79 -9.73
CA ASP A 52 -14.96 -6.11 -9.12
C ASP A 52 -14.19 -7.17 -9.93
N GLU A 53 -14.29 -7.12 -11.28
CA GLU A 53 -13.53 -8.00 -12.16
C GLU A 53 -12.02 -7.82 -11.98
N LEU A 54 -11.56 -6.57 -11.86
CA LEU A 54 -10.15 -6.26 -11.62
C LEU A 54 -9.69 -6.81 -10.26
N VAL A 55 -10.45 -6.62 -9.20
CA VAL A 55 -10.11 -7.12 -7.86
C VAL A 55 -9.95 -8.64 -7.88
N GLN A 56 -10.85 -9.37 -8.55
CA GLN A 56 -10.73 -10.82 -8.71
C GLN A 56 -9.50 -11.20 -9.55
N ALA A 57 -9.23 -10.46 -10.63
CA ALA A 57 -8.06 -10.70 -11.48
C ALA A 57 -6.74 -10.47 -10.72
N LEU A 58 -6.64 -9.40 -9.91
CA LEU A 58 -5.49 -9.14 -9.03
C LEU A 58 -5.28 -10.26 -8.00
N GLY A 59 -6.38 -10.73 -7.38
CA GLY A 59 -6.32 -11.88 -6.48
C GLY A 59 -5.82 -13.16 -7.19
N LYS A 60 -6.18 -13.36 -8.46
CA LYS A 60 -5.70 -14.48 -9.28
C LYS A 60 -4.24 -14.28 -9.71
N GLU A 61 -3.83 -13.07 -10.06
CA GLU A 61 -2.45 -12.75 -10.39
C GLU A 61 -1.51 -13.05 -9.20
N LEU A 62 -1.89 -12.65 -7.98
CA LEU A 62 -1.15 -12.97 -6.76
C LEU A 62 -0.95 -14.48 -6.58
N GLU A 63 -1.95 -15.31 -6.91
CA GLU A 63 -1.82 -16.77 -6.87
C GLU A 63 -0.86 -17.29 -7.95
N LEU A 64 -0.97 -16.80 -9.18
CA LEU A 64 -0.19 -17.30 -10.31
C LEU A 64 1.30 -16.92 -10.22
N ARG A 65 1.61 -15.79 -9.62
CA ARG A 65 2.97 -15.23 -9.54
C ARG A 65 3.68 -15.54 -8.21
N GLN A 66 3.13 -16.38 -7.36
CA GLN A 66 3.70 -16.69 -6.03
C GLN A 66 5.15 -17.19 -6.08
N ASP A 67 5.52 -17.93 -7.14
CA ASP A 67 6.87 -18.49 -7.29
C ASP A 67 7.93 -17.42 -7.61
N GLU A 68 7.54 -16.23 -8.09
CA GLU A 68 8.49 -15.15 -8.41
C GLU A 68 9.21 -14.61 -7.16
N LEU A 69 8.56 -14.69 -6.00
CA LEU A 69 9.08 -14.18 -4.74
C LEU A 69 9.30 -15.28 -3.68
N LYS A 70 9.36 -16.56 -4.06
CA LYS A 70 9.49 -17.70 -3.13
C LYS A 70 10.71 -17.65 -2.22
N ASN A 71 11.78 -16.96 -2.65
CA ASN A 71 13.03 -16.78 -1.88
C ASN A 71 13.13 -15.39 -1.22
N HIS A 72 12.03 -14.65 -1.19
CA HIS A 72 11.97 -13.30 -0.66
C HIS A 72 10.97 -13.24 0.49
N THR A 73 11.24 -12.35 1.44
CA THR A 73 10.30 -12.02 2.50
C THR A 73 9.65 -10.68 2.20
N ILE A 74 8.32 -10.63 2.23
CA ILE A 74 7.57 -9.41 1.96
C ILE A 74 7.56 -8.53 3.20
N GLU A 75 8.16 -7.37 3.10
CA GLU A 75 8.22 -6.36 4.16
C GLU A 75 7.19 -5.24 3.95
N THR A 76 6.78 -5.00 2.69
CA THR A 76 5.85 -3.93 2.36
C THR A 76 4.76 -4.39 1.39
N ILE A 77 3.54 -3.90 1.60
CA ILE A 77 2.41 -4.04 0.68
C ILE A 77 1.89 -2.63 0.39
N TYR A 78 1.81 -2.24 -0.88
CA TYR A 78 1.44 -0.89 -1.26
C TYR A 78 0.28 -0.90 -2.25
N PHE A 79 -0.86 -0.32 -1.86
CA PHE A 79 -1.99 -0.09 -2.74
C PHE A 79 -1.88 1.33 -3.31
N GLY A 80 -1.67 1.44 -4.62
CA GLY A 80 -1.48 2.72 -5.29
C GLY A 80 -2.11 2.77 -6.68
N GLY A 81 -1.87 3.86 -7.39
CA GLY A 81 -2.31 4.06 -8.77
C GLY A 81 -3.27 5.23 -8.96
N GLY A 82 -4.53 4.97 -9.22
CA GLY A 82 -5.57 5.99 -9.29
C GLY A 82 -6.02 6.42 -7.90
N THR A 83 -6.97 5.68 -7.33
CA THR A 83 -7.50 5.95 -5.98
C THR A 83 -7.86 4.63 -5.29
N PRO A 84 -6.91 3.97 -4.64
CA PRO A 84 -7.15 2.68 -3.96
C PRO A 84 -8.20 2.74 -2.85
N SER A 85 -8.42 3.89 -2.21
CA SER A 85 -9.48 4.10 -1.21
C SER A 85 -10.92 3.95 -1.77
N LEU A 86 -11.08 3.79 -3.09
CA LEU A 86 -12.35 3.40 -3.73
C LEU A 86 -12.71 1.93 -3.53
N LEU A 87 -11.75 1.10 -3.11
CA LEU A 87 -12.03 -0.28 -2.75
C LEU A 87 -12.80 -0.35 -1.43
N THR A 88 -13.71 -1.30 -1.32
CA THR A 88 -14.38 -1.58 -0.05
C THR A 88 -13.41 -2.27 0.91
N ILE A 89 -13.75 -2.28 2.20
CA ILE A 89 -12.97 -2.99 3.23
C ILE A 89 -12.86 -4.49 2.90
N GLU A 90 -13.92 -5.09 2.35
CA GLU A 90 -13.93 -6.50 1.95
C GLU A 90 -12.97 -6.76 0.78
N GLU A 91 -12.93 -5.88 -0.22
CA GLU A 91 -12.02 -5.98 -1.36
C GLU A 91 -10.56 -5.83 -0.93
N LEU A 92 -10.26 -4.85 -0.07
CA LEU A 92 -8.93 -4.68 0.51
C LEU A 92 -8.51 -5.90 1.34
N ARG A 93 -9.40 -6.38 2.22
CA ARG A 93 -9.18 -7.58 3.04
C ARG A 93 -8.94 -8.82 2.16
N PHE A 94 -9.70 -8.97 1.08
CA PHE A 94 -9.52 -10.07 0.13
C PHE A 94 -8.12 -10.06 -0.49
N LEU A 95 -7.65 -8.91 -0.99
CA LEU A 95 -6.33 -8.78 -1.61
C LEU A 95 -5.20 -9.00 -0.59
N ILE A 96 -5.31 -8.41 0.61
CA ILE A 96 -4.35 -8.61 1.71
C ILE A 96 -4.29 -10.10 2.09
N ALA A 97 -5.43 -10.76 2.24
CA ALA A 97 -5.49 -12.19 2.55
C ALA A 97 -4.84 -13.05 1.44
N LYS A 98 -4.96 -12.65 0.14
CA LYS A 98 -4.27 -13.32 -0.96
C LYS A 98 -2.75 -13.18 -0.87
N VAL A 99 -2.24 -12.01 -0.45
CA VAL A 99 -0.80 -11.81 -0.22
C VAL A 99 -0.33 -12.74 0.91
N TYR A 100 -0.97 -12.72 2.07
CA TYR A 100 -0.56 -13.57 3.21
C TYR A 100 -0.68 -15.07 2.91
N LYS A 101 -1.62 -15.47 2.05
CA LYS A 101 -1.80 -16.87 1.67
C LYS A 101 -0.69 -17.40 0.75
N ASN A 102 -0.18 -16.55 -0.15
CA ASN A 102 0.67 -16.99 -1.26
C ASN A 102 2.14 -16.57 -1.11
N TYR A 103 2.46 -15.67 -0.18
CA TYR A 103 3.80 -15.13 0.01
C TYR A 103 4.25 -15.22 1.47
N GLN A 104 5.56 -15.24 1.68
CA GLN A 104 6.13 -15.16 3.01
C GLN A 104 6.20 -13.70 3.44
N VAL A 105 5.32 -13.30 4.35
CA VAL A 105 5.21 -11.94 4.88
C VAL A 105 5.81 -11.89 6.27
N ILE A 106 6.55 -10.82 6.61
CA ILE A 106 7.05 -10.61 7.99
C ILE A 106 5.88 -10.40 8.96
N GLU A 107 6.15 -10.50 10.26
CA GLU A 107 5.13 -10.36 11.31
C GLU A 107 4.44 -9.00 11.30
N ASN A 108 5.19 -7.90 11.05
CA ASN A 108 4.69 -6.53 11.06
C ASN A 108 5.09 -5.81 9.76
N PRO A 109 4.47 -6.11 8.61
CA PRO A 109 4.76 -5.45 7.35
C PRO A 109 4.22 -4.01 7.34
N GLU A 110 4.84 -3.12 6.58
CA GLU A 110 4.21 -1.86 6.24
C GLU A 110 3.12 -2.10 5.18
N ILE A 111 1.87 -1.79 5.50
CA ILE A 111 0.75 -1.86 4.54
C ILE A 111 0.25 -0.45 4.29
N THR A 112 0.58 0.08 3.11
CA THR A 112 0.23 1.44 2.70
C THR A 112 -0.99 1.45 1.78
N LEU A 113 -1.90 2.40 2.02
CA LEU A 113 -3.04 2.70 1.16
C LEU A 113 -2.98 4.16 0.70
N GLU A 114 -3.00 4.39 -0.62
CA GLU A 114 -3.27 5.72 -1.16
C GLU A 114 -4.75 6.07 -1.04
N ALA A 115 -5.05 7.29 -0.59
CA ALA A 115 -6.40 7.75 -0.34
C ALA A 115 -6.61 9.21 -0.73
N ASN A 116 -7.83 9.56 -1.08
CA ASN A 116 -8.28 10.96 -1.17
C ASN A 116 -8.98 11.38 0.12
N PRO A 117 -8.91 12.68 0.50
CA PRO A 117 -9.55 13.20 1.71
C PRO A 117 -11.04 12.87 1.81
N ASP A 118 -11.79 13.03 0.73
CA ASP A 118 -13.24 12.76 0.68
C ASP A 118 -13.60 11.28 0.91
N ASP A 119 -12.69 10.34 0.61
CA ASP A 119 -12.90 8.93 0.92
C ASP A 119 -12.74 8.62 2.40
N LEU A 120 -11.82 9.32 3.08
CA LEU A 120 -11.54 9.14 4.50
C LEU A 120 -12.64 9.69 5.41
N LEU A 121 -13.37 10.72 4.94
CA LEU A 121 -14.47 11.34 5.67
C LEU A 121 -15.84 10.72 5.31
N SER A 122 -15.88 9.81 4.34
CA SER A 122 -17.14 9.19 3.93
C SER A 122 -17.69 8.25 5.02
N VAL A 123 -19.03 8.25 5.20
CA VAL A 123 -19.77 7.45 6.20
C VAL A 123 -19.79 5.95 5.87
N ARG A 124 -18.73 5.40 5.29
CA ARG A 124 -18.63 3.98 4.88
C ARG A 124 -18.03 3.07 5.95
N ALA A 125 -17.76 3.60 7.13
CA ALA A 125 -17.19 2.82 8.24
C ALA A 125 -18.15 1.72 8.71
N GLN A 126 -17.59 0.52 8.92
CA GLN A 126 -18.32 -0.62 9.48
C GLN A 126 -18.26 -0.66 11.01
N SER A 127 -17.19 -0.15 11.60
CA SER A 127 -16.87 -0.29 13.02
C SER A 127 -16.68 1.04 13.78
N GLY A 128 -17.12 2.17 13.21
CA GLY A 128 -16.97 3.48 13.84
C GLY A 128 -16.35 4.52 12.92
N THR A 129 -15.05 4.42 12.60
CA THR A 129 -14.37 5.26 11.63
C THR A 129 -13.73 4.42 10.53
N ILE A 130 -13.54 5.00 9.35
CA ILE A 130 -12.84 4.31 8.24
C ILE A 130 -11.39 3.96 8.64
N PHE A 131 -10.76 4.76 9.51
CA PHE A 131 -9.40 4.51 10.00
C PHE A 131 -9.34 3.24 10.86
N GLU A 132 -10.36 3.01 11.72
CA GLU A 132 -10.47 1.77 12.50
C GLU A 132 -10.67 0.56 11.59
N ASP A 133 -11.51 0.69 10.56
CA ASP A 133 -11.71 -0.39 9.59
C ASP A 133 -10.41 -0.72 8.84
N TYR A 134 -9.66 0.29 8.37
CA TYR A 134 -8.35 0.09 7.75
C TYR A 134 -7.35 -0.57 8.70
N LYS A 135 -7.27 -0.10 9.94
CA LYS A 135 -6.40 -0.70 10.96
C LYS A 135 -6.75 -2.16 11.24
N ASN A 136 -8.05 -2.48 11.32
CA ASN A 136 -8.55 -3.83 11.59
C ASN A 136 -8.23 -4.85 10.48
N ILE A 137 -7.98 -4.38 9.25
CA ILE A 137 -7.52 -5.24 8.14
C ILE A 137 -6.01 -5.21 7.93
N GLY A 138 -5.26 -4.50 8.79
CA GLY A 138 -3.80 -4.47 8.80
C GLY A 138 -3.16 -3.28 8.09
N ILE A 139 -3.92 -2.36 7.48
CA ILE A 139 -3.37 -1.12 6.91
C ILE A 139 -2.86 -0.25 8.06
N ASN A 140 -1.58 0.13 8.00
CA ASN A 140 -0.90 0.88 9.05
C ASN A 140 -0.22 2.17 8.56
N ARG A 141 -0.35 2.48 7.27
CA ARG A 141 0.15 3.71 6.66
C ARG A 141 -0.84 4.23 5.62
N LEU A 142 -1.08 5.55 5.60
CA LEU A 142 -1.87 6.21 4.57
C LEU A 142 -0.99 7.20 3.80
N SER A 143 -1.19 7.24 2.47
CA SER A 143 -0.65 8.26 1.59
C SER A 143 -1.82 9.09 1.08
N ILE A 144 -2.00 10.30 1.63
CA ILE A 144 -3.20 11.10 1.40
C ILE A 144 -2.94 12.18 0.35
N GLY A 145 -3.70 12.13 -0.74
CA GLY A 145 -3.59 13.05 -1.87
C GLY A 145 -4.29 14.41 -1.61
N ILE A 146 -3.75 15.22 -0.72
CA ILE A 146 -4.31 16.56 -0.38
C ILE A 146 -4.12 17.56 -1.51
N GLN A 147 -2.93 17.65 -2.08
CA GLN A 147 -2.46 18.55 -3.15
C GLN A 147 -2.39 20.02 -2.74
N SER A 148 -3.47 20.62 -2.17
CA SER A 148 -3.52 21.97 -1.67
C SER A 148 -4.52 22.11 -0.51
N PHE A 149 -4.33 23.14 0.34
CA PHE A 149 -5.29 23.56 1.37
C PHE A 149 -6.08 24.80 0.95
N PHE A 150 -5.90 25.28 -0.29
CA PHE A 150 -6.61 26.42 -0.86
C PHE A 150 -7.70 25.92 -1.83
N GLU A 151 -8.91 26.42 -1.64
CA GLU A 151 -10.08 25.99 -2.43
C GLU A 151 -9.91 26.28 -3.92
N ASP A 152 -9.40 27.46 -4.28
CA ASP A 152 -9.18 27.88 -5.66
C ASP A 152 -8.20 26.96 -6.40
N ASP A 153 -7.16 26.47 -5.71
CA ASP A 153 -6.22 25.51 -6.28
C ASP A 153 -6.89 24.16 -6.55
N LEU A 154 -7.67 23.69 -5.58
CA LEU A 154 -8.39 22.40 -5.70
C LEU A 154 -9.40 22.44 -6.85
N ILE A 155 -10.13 23.54 -6.99
CA ILE A 155 -11.06 23.76 -8.12
C ILE A 155 -10.27 23.80 -9.44
N ALA A 156 -9.16 24.56 -9.50
CA ALA A 156 -8.33 24.67 -10.70
C ALA A 156 -7.72 23.32 -11.13
N MET A 157 -7.43 22.43 -10.17
CA MET A 157 -6.92 21.07 -10.40
C MET A 157 -8.05 20.06 -10.66
N ASN A 158 -9.32 20.43 -10.57
CA ASN A 158 -10.46 19.53 -10.64
C ASN A 158 -10.38 18.40 -9.61
N ARG A 159 -10.14 18.74 -8.33
CA ARG A 159 -10.11 17.78 -7.22
C ARG A 159 -11.52 17.44 -6.75
N ALA A 160 -11.72 16.20 -6.28
CA ALA A 160 -13.00 15.74 -5.75
C ALA A 160 -13.29 16.22 -4.33
N HIS A 161 -12.28 16.61 -3.57
CA HIS A 161 -12.40 17.11 -2.20
C HIS A 161 -12.23 18.62 -2.11
N SER A 162 -12.79 19.20 -1.05
CA SER A 162 -12.69 20.62 -0.68
C SER A 162 -11.50 20.87 0.24
N SER A 163 -11.17 22.17 0.43
CA SER A 163 -10.15 22.61 1.40
C SER A 163 -10.50 22.26 2.85
N LEU A 164 -11.81 22.16 3.17
CA LEU A 164 -12.29 21.74 4.48
C LEU A 164 -11.99 20.24 4.69
N GLU A 165 -12.38 19.39 3.75
CA GLU A 165 -12.11 17.94 3.80
C GLU A 165 -10.62 17.65 3.85
N ALA A 166 -9.78 18.43 3.14
CA ALA A 166 -8.33 18.34 3.21
C ALA A 166 -7.76 18.56 4.62
N LYS A 167 -8.41 19.40 5.43
CA LYS A 167 -8.01 19.68 6.82
C LYS A 167 -8.59 18.68 7.80
N GLU A 168 -9.83 18.25 7.60
CA GLU A 168 -10.54 17.35 8.50
C GLU A 168 -10.05 15.91 8.44
N CYS A 169 -9.42 15.50 7.33
CA CYS A 169 -8.89 14.14 7.18
C CYS A 169 -7.53 13.91 7.87
N LEU A 170 -6.91 14.96 8.47
CA LEU A 170 -5.63 14.91 9.20
C LEU A 170 -5.84 14.81 10.70
#